data_8dc6fe869840583a22f6181f2d991d88
#
_entry.id   8dc6fe869840583a22f6181f2d991d88
#
_cell.length_a   1.000
_cell.length_b   1.000
_cell.length_c   1.000
_cell.angle_alpha   90.00
_cell.angle_beta   90.00
_cell.angle_gamma   90.00
#
_symmetry.space_group_name_H-M   'P 1'
#
loop_
_entity.id
_entity.type
_entity.pdbx_description
1 polymer ?
#
loop_
_entity_poly.entity_id
_entity_poly.type
_entity_poly.pdbx_seq_one_letter_code
_entity_poly.pdbx_strand_id
1 'polypeptide(L)'
;MTYEQVKSLKPEDFKRLCGVSPETFNQMLEVVRSHSQPKQKTGRPAKLSWEDQLLMTLEYWREYRTYFHIGQSWGVNESTVYRIIRKIEETLTKSRAFTLPGKKKLVTSSYHVEVVVVDVTESPIERPKKNKKSSTVEKRNSIH
;
A
#
# COMPACT_ATOMS: atom_id res chain seq x y z
N MET A 1 -12.71 -15.02 -1.70
CA MET A 1 -11.37 -15.43 -1.19
C MET A 1 -11.37 -15.18 0.32
N THR A 2 -10.83 -16.08 1.13
CA THR A 2 -10.70 -15.90 2.58
C THR A 2 -9.29 -16.29 3.00
N TYR A 3 -8.82 -15.77 4.14
CA TYR A 3 -7.48 -16.12 4.65
C TYR A 3 -7.32 -17.62 4.90
N GLU A 4 -8.38 -18.29 5.36
CA GLU A 4 -8.37 -19.75 5.55
C GLU A 4 -8.01 -20.55 4.29
N GLN A 5 -8.42 -20.07 3.14
CA GLN A 5 -8.09 -20.70 1.84
C GLN A 5 -6.65 -20.44 1.41
N VAL A 6 -6.09 -19.31 1.83
CA VAL A 6 -4.76 -18.85 1.38
C VAL A 6 -3.64 -19.30 2.32
N LYS A 7 -3.92 -19.46 3.61
CA LYS A 7 -2.91 -19.82 4.62
C LYS A 7 -2.22 -21.18 4.37
N SER A 8 -2.87 -22.07 3.64
CA SER A 8 -2.33 -23.41 3.32
C SER A 8 -1.44 -23.43 2.07
N LEU A 9 -1.31 -22.30 1.38
CA LEU A 9 -0.48 -22.20 0.18
C LEU A 9 1.00 -22.25 0.53
N LYS A 10 1.81 -22.74 -0.43
CA LYS A 10 3.27 -22.65 -0.35
C LYS A 10 3.69 -21.16 -0.23
N PRO A 11 4.80 -20.84 0.45
CA PRO A 11 5.27 -19.46 0.64
C PRO A 11 5.41 -18.67 -0.67
N GLU A 12 5.84 -19.34 -1.75
CA GLU A 12 5.99 -18.72 -3.07
C GLU A 12 4.63 -18.35 -3.69
N ASP A 13 3.67 -19.27 -3.60
CA ASP A 13 2.32 -19.06 -4.13
C ASP A 13 1.58 -17.99 -3.29
N PHE A 14 1.77 -18.02 -1.97
CA PHE A 14 1.25 -16.97 -1.08
C PHE A 14 1.80 -15.59 -1.47
N LYS A 15 3.11 -15.48 -1.64
CA LYS A 15 3.76 -14.22 -2.08
C LYS A 15 3.27 -13.80 -3.46
N ARG A 16 3.09 -14.74 -4.37
CA ARG A 16 2.56 -14.47 -5.71
C ARG A 16 1.13 -13.96 -5.66
N LEU A 17 0.31 -14.44 -4.74
CA LEU A 17 -1.08 -14.03 -4.56
C LEU A 17 -1.21 -12.70 -3.79
N CYS A 18 -0.52 -12.58 -2.65
CA CYS A 18 -0.69 -11.45 -1.72
C CYS A 18 0.29 -10.30 -1.99
N GLY A 19 1.38 -10.53 -2.73
CA GLY A 19 2.43 -9.54 -2.97
C GLY A 19 3.48 -9.44 -1.86
N VAL A 20 3.26 -10.08 -0.71
CA VAL A 20 4.17 -10.10 0.44
C VAL A 20 4.44 -11.54 0.89
N SER A 21 5.59 -11.77 1.55
CA SER A 21 5.88 -13.08 2.13
C SER A 21 4.95 -13.39 3.33
N PRO A 22 4.76 -14.67 3.70
CA PRO A 22 3.98 -15.02 4.89
C PRO A 22 4.51 -14.39 6.16
N GLU A 23 5.83 -14.26 6.31
CA GLU A 23 6.44 -13.59 7.47
C GLU A 23 6.07 -12.12 7.52
N THR A 24 6.18 -11.41 6.40
CA THR A 24 5.78 -10.00 6.30
C THR A 24 4.30 -9.82 6.58
N PHE A 25 3.46 -10.71 6.07
CA PHE A 25 2.02 -10.70 6.34
C PHE A 25 1.73 -10.83 7.84
N ASN A 26 2.42 -11.77 8.54
CA ASN A 26 2.26 -11.96 9.98
C ASN A 26 2.72 -10.73 10.78
N GLN A 27 3.83 -10.09 10.39
CA GLN A 27 4.28 -8.85 11.01
C GLN A 27 3.26 -7.71 10.83
N MET A 28 2.69 -7.57 9.62
CA MET A 28 1.63 -6.60 9.36
C MET A 28 0.39 -6.90 10.24
N LEU A 29 0.02 -8.16 10.36
CA LEU A 29 -1.12 -8.60 11.14
C LEU A 29 -0.94 -8.30 12.64
N GLU A 30 0.24 -8.53 13.19
CA GLU A 30 0.56 -8.17 14.58
C GLU A 30 0.42 -6.66 14.81
N VAL A 31 0.93 -5.84 13.90
CA VAL A 31 0.78 -4.39 13.96
C VAL A 31 -0.69 -3.98 13.92
N VAL A 32 -1.48 -4.55 13.02
CA VAL A 32 -2.91 -4.27 12.92
C VAL A 32 -3.66 -4.67 14.19
N ARG A 33 -3.36 -5.81 14.77
CA ARG A 33 -3.96 -6.30 16.01
C ARG A 33 -3.60 -5.44 17.22
N SER A 34 -2.33 -5.06 17.36
CA SER A 34 -1.85 -4.24 18.48
C SER A 34 -2.43 -2.83 18.49
N HIS A 35 -2.66 -2.24 17.33
CA HIS A 35 -3.27 -0.92 17.21
C HIS A 35 -4.80 -0.94 17.21
N SER A 36 -5.39 -2.11 17.11
CA SER A 36 -6.84 -2.29 17.18
C SER A 36 -7.26 -2.50 18.63
N GLN A 37 -7.37 -1.41 19.38
CA GLN A 37 -7.90 -1.47 20.74
C GLN A 37 -9.27 -2.12 20.75
N PRO A 38 -9.55 -3.03 21.72
CA PRO A 38 -10.88 -3.58 21.89
C PRO A 38 -11.84 -2.42 22.12
N LYS A 39 -12.69 -2.15 21.15
CA LYS A 39 -13.75 -1.17 21.33
C LYS A 39 -14.70 -1.72 22.39
N GLN A 40 -14.77 -1.07 23.53
CA GLN A 40 -15.78 -1.33 24.57
C GLN A 40 -17.21 -1.02 24.10
N LYS A 41 -17.41 -0.73 22.82
CA LYS A 41 -18.73 -0.42 22.27
C LYS A 41 -19.45 -1.68 21.84
N THR A 42 -20.56 -1.95 22.49
CA THR A 42 -21.60 -2.88 22.06
C THR A 42 -22.06 -2.51 20.65
N GLY A 43 -21.71 -3.33 19.68
CA GLY A 43 -22.10 -3.16 18.27
C GLY A 43 -22.02 -4.51 17.56
N ARG A 44 -22.63 -4.61 16.37
CA ARG A 44 -22.54 -5.81 15.54
C ARG A 44 -21.06 -6.18 15.31
N PRO A 45 -20.64 -7.42 15.55
CA PRO A 45 -19.28 -7.86 15.30
C PRO A 45 -18.90 -7.66 13.82
N ALA A 46 -17.62 -7.39 13.56
CA ALA A 46 -17.13 -7.24 12.20
C ALA A 46 -17.34 -8.56 11.43
N LYS A 47 -17.86 -8.46 10.20
CA LYS A 47 -18.09 -9.63 9.34
C LYS A 47 -16.80 -10.31 8.91
N LEU A 48 -15.71 -9.56 8.81
CA LEU A 48 -14.40 -10.03 8.35
C LEU A 48 -13.39 -10.03 9.50
N SER A 49 -12.58 -11.09 9.57
CA SER A 49 -11.45 -11.19 10.49
C SER A 49 -10.37 -10.15 10.18
N TRP A 50 -9.40 -9.96 11.07
CA TRP A 50 -8.28 -9.04 10.80
C TRP A 50 -7.41 -9.52 9.64
N GLU A 51 -7.25 -10.83 9.53
CA GLU A 51 -6.57 -11.51 8.43
C GLU A 51 -7.23 -11.22 7.09
N ASP A 52 -8.56 -11.36 7.03
CA ASP A 52 -9.34 -11.08 5.83
C ASP A 52 -9.31 -9.60 5.46
N GLN A 53 -9.37 -8.70 6.45
CA GLN A 53 -9.26 -7.25 6.23
C GLN A 53 -7.89 -6.87 5.66
N LEU A 54 -6.81 -7.44 6.19
CA LEU A 54 -5.45 -7.23 5.69
C LEU A 54 -5.30 -7.80 4.27
N LEU A 55 -5.79 -9.02 4.05
CA LEU A 55 -5.74 -9.67 2.73
C LEU A 55 -6.49 -8.87 1.67
N MET A 56 -7.68 -8.35 2.00
CA MET A 56 -8.45 -7.46 1.13
C MET A 56 -7.67 -6.18 0.78
N THR A 57 -6.95 -5.61 1.74
CA THR A 57 -6.13 -4.42 1.52
C THR A 57 -4.95 -4.71 0.60
N LEU A 58 -4.30 -5.86 0.77
CA LEU A 58 -3.21 -6.30 -0.12
C LEU A 58 -3.71 -6.57 -1.54
N GLU A 59 -4.89 -7.17 -1.70
CA GLU A 59 -5.55 -7.34 -3.00
C GLU A 59 -5.77 -5.99 -3.70
N TYR A 60 -6.27 -5.00 -2.96
CA TYR A 60 -6.46 -3.65 -3.49
C TYR A 60 -5.14 -3.02 -3.96
N TRP A 61 -4.08 -3.07 -3.16
CA TRP A 61 -2.80 -2.49 -3.53
C TRP A 61 -2.12 -3.20 -4.71
N ARG A 62 -2.31 -4.49 -4.81
CA ARG A 62 -1.66 -5.28 -5.86
C ARG A 62 -2.38 -5.19 -7.20
N GLU A 63 -3.71 -5.32 -7.20
CA GLU A 63 -4.50 -5.49 -8.43
C GLU A 63 -5.18 -4.20 -8.89
N TYR A 64 -5.19 -3.14 -8.09
CA TYR A 64 -5.88 -1.88 -8.37
C TYR A 64 -7.35 -2.04 -8.78
N ARG A 65 -8.02 -3.08 -8.25
CA ARG A 65 -9.44 -3.30 -8.49
C ARG A 65 -10.27 -2.23 -7.80
N THR A 66 -11.43 -1.88 -8.38
CA THR A 66 -12.32 -0.92 -7.72
C THR A 66 -12.88 -1.49 -6.42
N TYR A 67 -13.23 -0.63 -5.47
CA TYR A 67 -13.89 -1.05 -4.22
C TYR A 67 -15.17 -1.83 -4.47
N PHE A 68 -15.88 -1.51 -5.54
CA PHE A 68 -17.08 -2.26 -5.97
C PHE A 68 -16.73 -3.71 -6.30
N HIS A 69 -15.73 -3.96 -7.15
CA HIS A 69 -15.32 -5.33 -7.51
C HIS A 69 -14.83 -6.12 -6.30
N ILE A 70 -14.04 -5.50 -5.44
CA ILE A 70 -13.57 -6.13 -4.20
C ILE A 70 -14.77 -6.43 -3.30
N GLY A 71 -15.70 -5.49 -3.15
CA GLY A 71 -16.92 -5.68 -2.38
C GLY A 71 -17.74 -6.88 -2.84
N GLN A 72 -17.89 -7.05 -4.15
CA GLN A 72 -18.58 -8.21 -4.73
C GLN A 72 -17.83 -9.52 -4.42
N SER A 73 -16.50 -9.54 -4.56
CA SER A 73 -15.67 -10.72 -4.30
C SER A 73 -15.72 -11.16 -2.83
N TRP A 74 -15.80 -10.21 -1.90
CA TRP A 74 -15.78 -10.44 -0.46
C TRP A 74 -17.18 -10.44 0.18
N GLY A 75 -18.23 -10.20 -0.59
CA GLY A 75 -19.61 -10.15 -0.11
C GLY A 75 -19.88 -9.04 0.90
N VAL A 76 -19.25 -7.88 0.72
CA VAL A 76 -19.39 -6.68 1.54
C VAL A 76 -19.71 -5.46 0.68
N ASN A 77 -20.29 -4.43 1.30
CA ASN A 77 -20.59 -3.20 0.59
C ASN A 77 -19.31 -2.41 0.27
N GLU A 78 -19.29 -1.70 -0.86
CA GLU A 78 -18.19 -0.84 -1.31
C GLU A 78 -17.70 0.14 -0.24
N SER A 79 -18.63 0.79 0.46
CA SER A 79 -18.25 1.71 1.56
C SER A 79 -17.57 1.00 2.74
N THR A 80 -17.85 -0.29 2.94
CA THR A 80 -17.17 -1.11 3.95
C THR A 80 -15.75 -1.43 3.50
N VAL A 81 -15.56 -1.78 2.23
CA VAL A 81 -14.22 -2.00 1.63
C VAL A 81 -13.35 -0.75 1.82
N TYR A 82 -13.87 0.42 1.42
CA TYR A 82 -13.17 1.69 1.59
C TYR A 82 -12.73 1.93 3.04
N ARG A 83 -13.64 1.77 4.02
CA ARG A 83 -13.32 1.98 5.43
C ARG A 83 -12.28 0.99 5.95
N ILE A 84 -12.32 -0.27 5.53
CA ILE A 84 -11.36 -1.29 5.92
C ILE A 84 -9.98 -0.92 5.39
N ILE A 85 -9.86 -0.66 4.09
CA ILE A 85 -8.59 -0.33 3.45
C ILE A 85 -7.97 0.91 4.11
N ARG A 86 -8.73 2.00 4.24
CA ARG A 86 -8.23 3.22 4.88
C ARG A 86 -7.78 3.00 6.31
N LYS A 87 -8.51 2.21 7.09
CA LYS A 87 -8.14 1.87 8.46
C LYS A 87 -6.83 1.10 8.52
N ILE A 88 -6.65 0.09 7.67
CA ILE A 88 -5.42 -0.71 7.62
C ILE A 88 -4.24 0.16 7.16
N GLU A 89 -4.40 0.96 6.11
CA GLU A 89 -3.39 1.92 5.63
C GLU A 89 -2.92 2.86 6.73
N GLU A 90 -3.85 3.51 7.43
CA GLU A 90 -3.52 4.42 8.53
C GLU A 90 -2.79 3.70 9.67
N THR A 91 -3.22 2.50 10.01
CA THR A 91 -2.62 1.71 11.08
C THR A 91 -1.18 1.34 10.74
N LEU A 92 -0.94 0.81 9.55
CA LEU A 92 0.39 0.41 9.11
C LEU A 92 1.33 1.62 8.96
N THR A 93 0.84 2.74 8.44
CA THR A 93 1.62 3.97 8.29
C THR A 93 1.99 4.58 9.65
N LYS A 94 1.04 4.68 10.58
CA LYS A 94 1.26 5.24 11.92
C LYS A 94 2.20 4.38 12.78
N SER A 95 2.23 3.08 12.57
CA SER A 95 3.11 2.15 13.30
C SER A 95 4.59 2.38 13.07
N ARG A 96 4.96 3.00 11.95
CA ARG A 96 6.35 3.19 11.48
C ARG A 96 7.16 1.88 11.31
N ALA A 97 6.54 0.72 11.46
CA ALA A 97 7.20 -0.57 11.30
C ALA A 97 7.63 -0.85 9.84
N PHE A 98 6.91 -0.25 8.88
CA PHE A 98 7.13 -0.44 7.44
C PHE A 98 7.56 0.85 6.73
N THR A 99 8.28 1.72 7.43
CA THR A 99 8.81 2.95 6.82
C THR A 99 10.10 2.67 6.06
N LEU A 100 10.23 3.29 4.89
CA LEU A 100 11.49 3.26 4.15
C LEU A 100 12.59 3.97 4.96
N PRO A 101 13.82 3.45 4.94
CA PRO A 101 14.95 4.11 5.58
C PRO A 101 15.16 5.50 4.97
N GLY A 102 15.26 6.53 5.80
CA GLY A 102 15.56 7.88 5.35
C GLY A 102 16.95 7.98 4.69
N LYS A 103 17.15 9.00 3.82
CA LYS A 103 18.39 9.23 3.07
C LYS A 103 19.66 9.12 3.93
N LYS A 104 19.64 9.66 5.15
CA LYS A 104 20.77 9.55 6.09
C LYS A 104 21.09 8.11 6.48
N LYS A 105 20.07 7.28 6.69
CA LYS A 105 20.24 5.87 7.06
C LYS A 105 20.78 5.04 5.89
N LEU A 106 20.40 5.36 4.66
CA LEU A 106 20.92 4.71 3.44
C LEU A 106 22.40 5.01 3.22
N VAL A 107 22.88 6.20 3.63
CA VAL A 107 24.30 6.60 3.48
C VAL A 107 25.15 6.11 4.64
N THR A 108 24.59 6.00 5.86
CA THR A 108 25.36 5.71 7.09
C THR A 108 25.32 4.23 7.48
N SER A 109 24.36 3.46 6.99
CA SER A 109 24.26 2.03 7.30
C SER A 109 25.15 1.20 6.37
N SER A 110 25.73 0.14 6.92
CA SER A 110 26.53 -0.87 6.20
C SER A 110 25.74 -1.68 5.16
N TYR A 111 24.57 -1.21 4.76
CA TYR A 111 23.82 -1.81 3.67
C TYR A 111 24.51 -1.49 2.34
N HIS A 112 25.08 -2.50 1.72
CA HIS A 112 25.55 -2.42 0.35
C HIS A 112 24.32 -2.31 -0.57
N VAL A 113 24.08 -1.12 -1.13
CA VAL A 113 23.04 -0.93 -2.15
C VAL A 113 23.68 -1.31 -3.49
N GLU A 114 23.36 -2.49 -4.00
CA GLU A 114 23.91 -2.97 -5.28
C GLU A 114 23.25 -2.31 -6.49
N VAL A 115 21.98 -2.02 -6.42
CA VAL A 115 21.21 -1.45 -7.52
C VAL A 115 20.20 -0.43 -7.01
N VAL A 116 20.19 0.75 -7.62
CA VAL A 116 19.14 1.76 -7.45
C VAL A 116 18.38 1.89 -8.75
N VAL A 117 17.09 1.56 -8.76
CA VAL A 117 16.20 1.78 -9.90
C VAL A 117 15.48 3.10 -9.69
N VAL A 118 15.67 4.02 -10.63
CA VAL A 118 14.98 5.32 -10.66
C VAL A 118 14.03 5.33 -11.85
N ASP A 119 12.73 5.44 -11.56
CA ASP A 119 11.72 5.64 -12.59
C ASP A 119 11.51 7.14 -12.79
N VAL A 120 11.83 7.63 -13.98
CA VAL A 120 11.67 9.03 -14.35
C VAL A 120 10.71 9.11 -15.52
N THR A 121 9.56 9.71 -15.28
CA THR A 121 8.57 9.97 -16.33
C THR A 121 8.62 11.43 -16.75
N GLU A 122 8.94 11.70 -18.03
CA GLU A 122 8.78 13.01 -18.61
C GLU A 122 7.39 13.14 -19.24
N SER A 123 6.59 14.08 -18.71
CA SER A 123 5.31 14.46 -19.33
C SER A 123 5.54 15.63 -20.27
N PRO A 124 5.33 15.48 -21.59
CA PRO A 124 5.43 16.60 -22.51
C PRO A 124 4.33 17.61 -22.21
N ILE A 125 4.72 18.84 -21.86
CA ILE A 125 3.78 19.95 -21.65
C ILE A 125 3.51 20.59 -23.00
N GLU A 126 2.24 20.68 -23.38
CA GLU A 126 1.81 21.39 -24.57
C GLU A 126 2.16 22.88 -24.42
N ARG A 127 2.98 23.41 -25.33
CA ARG A 127 3.40 24.82 -25.26
C ARG A 127 2.22 25.75 -25.55
N PRO A 128 1.90 26.69 -24.65
CA PRO A 128 0.84 27.67 -24.92
C PRO A 128 1.14 28.49 -26.16
N LYS A 129 0.19 28.52 -27.08
CA LYS A 129 0.33 29.20 -28.37
C LYS A 129 0.58 30.73 -28.26
N LYS A 130 0.27 31.33 -27.11
CA LYS A 130 0.29 32.81 -26.92
C LYS A 130 1.46 33.39 -26.10
N ASN A 131 2.37 32.65 -25.51
CA ASN A 131 3.47 33.21 -24.71
C ASN A 131 4.77 32.38 -24.86
N LYS A 132 5.36 32.37 -26.07
CA LYS A 132 6.62 31.66 -26.31
C LYS A 132 7.82 32.16 -25.48
N LYS A 133 7.76 33.38 -24.94
CA LYS A 133 8.88 34.00 -24.19
C LYS A 133 8.97 33.52 -22.73
N SER A 134 7.86 33.20 -22.04
CA SER A 134 7.89 32.77 -20.65
C SER A 134 8.29 31.30 -20.45
N SER A 135 7.96 30.43 -21.41
CA SER A 135 8.31 29.00 -21.31
C SER A 135 9.78 28.68 -21.67
N THR A 136 10.49 29.64 -22.30
CA THR A 136 11.90 29.47 -22.63
C THR A 136 12.84 29.85 -21.48
N VAL A 137 12.37 30.70 -20.55
CA VAL A 137 13.16 31.13 -19.38
C VAL A 137 13.26 30.01 -18.35
N GLU A 138 12.18 29.24 -18.12
CA GLU A 138 12.20 28.12 -17.18
C GLU A 138 13.12 26.97 -17.59
N LYS A 139 13.29 26.74 -18.91
CA LYS A 139 14.23 25.71 -19.40
C LYS A 139 15.71 26.05 -19.20
N ARG A 140 16.05 27.32 -19.01
CA ARG A 140 17.44 27.72 -18.76
C ARG A 140 17.89 27.62 -17.31
N ASN A 141 16.95 27.63 -16.38
CA ASN A 141 17.28 27.54 -14.94
C ASN A 141 17.27 26.12 -14.36
N SER A 142 16.96 25.10 -15.16
CA SER A 142 16.98 23.69 -14.73
C SER A 142 18.22 22.91 -15.20
N ILE A 143 19.23 23.61 -15.80
CA ILE A 143 20.50 23.01 -16.18
C ILE A 143 21.60 23.80 -15.47
N HIS A 144 21.74 23.55 -14.19
CA HIS A 144 23.00 23.69 -13.43
C HIS A 144 22.97 22.80 -12.19
#